data_bab3079d93aeddfbeb3e83fbf5d6ab74
#
_entry.id   bab3079d93aeddfbeb3e83fbf5d6ab74
#
_cell.length_a   1.000
_cell.length_b   1.000
_cell.length_c   1.000
_cell.angle_alpha   90.00
_cell.angle_beta   90.00
_cell.angle_gamma   90.00
#
_symmetry.space_group_name_H-M   'P 1'
#
loop_
_entity.id
_entity.type
_entity.pdbx_description
1 polymer ?
#
loop_
_entity_poly.entity_id
_entity_poly.type
_entity_poly.pdbx_seq_one_letter_code
_entity_poly.pdbx_strand_id
1 'polypeptide(L)'
;MFHAQYLAFMERARTELLNAAGVDLARLAEERGVQFMVASLQVKYHRAARLNELVSASAEVVKIGRASVVFRQCVERDGELLVEAEVTLAIVDRGRMKPARMPTELEQALR
;
A
#
# COMPACT_ATOMS: atom_id res chain seq x y z
N MET A 1 -13.43 -15.75 4.97
CA MET A 1 -13.03 -14.52 4.27
C MET A 1 -12.44 -14.86 2.93
N PHE A 2 -12.87 -14.18 1.89
CA PHE A 2 -12.41 -14.43 0.55
C PHE A 2 -11.12 -13.66 0.25
N HIS A 3 -10.37 -14.19 -0.71
CA HIS A 3 -9.13 -13.61 -1.21
C HIS A 3 -9.23 -12.10 -1.49
N ALA A 4 -10.29 -11.65 -2.18
CA ALA A 4 -10.48 -10.24 -2.52
C ALA A 4 -10.65 -9.35 -1.29
N GLN A 5 -11.17 -9.86 -0.19
CA GLN A 5 -11.33 -9.09 1.05
C GLN A 5 -10.00 -8.81 1.72
N TYR A 6 -9.04 -9.75 1.66
CA TYR A 6 -7.69 -9.50 2.18
C TYR A 6 -7.02 -8.36 1.43
N LEU A 7 -7.15 -8.35 0.10
CA LEU A 7 -6.57 -7.28 -0.71
C LEU A 7 -7.19 -5.93 -0.38
N ALA A 8 -8.51 -5.88 -0.18
CA ALA A 8 -9.20 -4.66 0.20
C ALA A 8 -8.75 -4.13 1.57
N PHE A 9 -8.57 -5.01 2.55
CA PHE A 9 -8.06 -4.62 3.87
C PHE A 9 -6.66 -4.08 3.79
N MET A 10 -5.80 -4.71 2.98
CA MET A 10 -4.43 -4.25 2.82
C MET A 10 -4.36 -2.90 2.11
N GLU A 11 -5.20 -2.69 1.09
CA GLU A 11 -5.29 -1.41 0.41
C GLU A 11 -5.71 -0.30 1.37
N ARG A 12 -6.70 -0.57 2.20
CA ARG A 12 -7.14 0.37 3.22
C ARG A 12 -6.03 0.72 4.20
N ALA A 13 -5.27 -0.27 4.65
CA ALA A 13 -4.16 -0.05 5.57
C ALA A 13 -3.08 0.85 4.95
N ARG A 14 -2.77 0.67 3.66
CA ARG A 14 -1.85 1.56 2.95
C ARG A 14 -2.38 2.98 2.89
N THR A 15 -3.66 3.13 2.56
CA THR A 15 -4.31 4.44 2.48
C THR A 15 -4.27 5.15 3.83
N GLU A 16 -4.56 4.45 4.91
CA GLU A 16 -4.52 5.02 6.25
C GLU A 16 -3.09 5.43 6.64
N LEU A 17 -2.09 4.64 6.28
CA LEU A 17 -0.70 4.99 6.53
C LEU A 17 -0.33 6.28 5.81
N LEU A 18 -0.69 6.40 4.55
CA LEU A 18 -0.41 7.60 3.76
C LEU A 18 -1.13 8.82 4.33
N ASN A 19 -2.39 8.67 4.70
CA ASN A 19 -3.15 9.76 5.32
C ASN A 19 -2.52 10.20 6.65
N ALA A 20 -2.08 9.26 7.47
CA ALA A 20 -1.43 9.56 8.74
C ALA A 20 -0.09 10.28 8.54
N ALA A 21 0.58 10.02 7.42
CA ALA A 21 1.82 10.69 7.05
C ALA A 21 1.59 12.07 6.41
N GLY A 22 0.32 12.46 6.24
CA GLY A 22 -0.02 13.75 5.64
C GLY A 22 -0.05 13.76 4.12
N VAL A 23 -0.08 12.58 3.50
CA VAL A 23 -0.11 12.45 2.04
C VAL A 23 -1.55 12.46 1.54
N ASP A 24 -1.87 13.39 0.67
CA ASP A 24 -3.15 13.47 -0.03
C ASP A 24 -2.93 13.07 -1.49
N LEU A 25 -3.35 11.85 -1.82
CA LEU A 25 -3.13 11.30 -3.16
C LEU A 25 -3.88 12.06 -4.25
N ALA A 26 -5.09 12.55 -3.94
CA ALA A 26 -5.86 13.34 -4.90
C ALA A 26 -5.15 14.66 -5.22
N ARG A 27 -4.61 15.30 -4.19
CA ARG A 27 -3.87 16.54 -4.35
C ARG A 27 -2.57 16.32 -5.14
N LEU A 28 -1.86 15.26 -4.89
CA LEU A 28 -0.66 14.91 -5.66
C LEU A 28 -0.99 14.69 -7.13
N ALA A 29 -2.11 14.02 -7.41
CA ALA A 29 -2.54 13.80 -8.79
C ALA A 29 -2.84 15.13 -9.49
N GLU A 30 -3.49 16.06 -8.80
CA GLU A 30 -3.84 17.37 -9.38
C GLU A 30 -2.65 18.30 -9.49
N GLU A 31 -1.83 18.41 -8.44
CA GLU A 31 -0.75 19.41 -8.38
C GLU A 31 0.54 18.92 -9.02
N ARG A 32 0.84 17.64 -8.93
CA ARG A 32 2.11 17.08 -9.43
C ARG A 32 1.93 16.19 -10.65
N GLY A 33 0.69 15.83 -10.98
CA GLY A 33 0.41 14.97 -12.11
C GLY A 33 0.90 13.55 -11.96
N VAL A 34 1.03 13.05 -10.72
CA VAL A 34 1.51 11.70 -10.44
C VAL A 34 0.46 10.89 -9.70
N GLN A 35 0.52 9.58 -9.88
CA GLN A 35 -0.35 8.65 -9.16
C GLN A 35 0.39 7.36 -8.89
N PHE A 36 -0.13 6.56 -7.95
CA PHE A 36 0.39 5.23 -7.67
C PHE A 36 -0.30 4.19 -8.54
N MET A 37 0.49 3.20 -8.93
CA MET A 37 -0.02 2.02 -9.62
C MET A 37 0.62 0.80 -8.98
N VAL A 38 -0.16 -0.27 -8.73
CA VAL A 38 0.40 -1.51 -8.21
C VAL A 38 1.25 -2.15 -9.30
N ALA A 39 2.55 -2.20 -9.08
CA ALA A 39 3.50 -2.78 -10.03
C ALA A 39 3.71 -4.26 -9.76
N SER A 40 3.72 -4.67 -8.50
CA SER A 40 3.81 -6.08 -8.15
C SER A 40 3.14 -6.32 -6.81
N LEU A 41 2.68 -7.55 -6.63
CA LEU A 41 2.03 -7.98 -5.41
C LEU A 41 2.41 -9.44 -5.17
N GLN A 42 3.02 -9.70 -4.02
CA GLN A 42 3.33 -11.05 -3.58
C GLN A 42 2.58 -11.30 -2.28
N VAL A 43 1.80 -12.36 -2.23
CA VAL A 43 0.96 -12.66 -1.07
C VAL A 43 1.23 -14.08 -0.60
N LYS A 44 1.46 -14.22 0.70
CA LYS A 44 1.56 -15.53 1.34
C LYS A 44 0.39 -15.70 2.29
N TYR A 45 -0.37 -16.76 2.07
CA TYR A 45 -1.47 -17.13 2.93
C TYR A 45 -0.99 -18.17 3.93
N HIS A 46 -1.02 -17.82 5.20
CA HIS A 46 -0.60 -18.72 6.27
C HIS A 46 -1.78 -19.45 6.89
N ARG A 47 -2.88 -18.74 7.10
CA ARG A 47 -4.11 -19.31 7.64
C ARG A 47 -5.31 -18.56 7.11
N ALA A 48 -6.44 -19.24 7.03
CA ALA A 48 -7.69 -18.62 6.61
C ALA A 48 -8.36 -17.93 7.79
N ALA A 49 -8.91 -16.73 7.56
CA ALA A 49 -9.79 -16.11 8.52
C ALA A 49 -11.20 -16.67 8.32
N ARG A 50 -11.93 -16.82 9.41
CA ARG A 50 -13.33 -17.25 9.38
C ARG A 50 -14.22 -16.04 9.16
N LEU A 51 -15.44 -16.33 8.68
CA LEU A 51 -16.46 -15.31 8.56
C LEU A 51 -16.75 -14.70 9.93
N ASN A 52 -16.91 -13.39 9.97
CA ASN A 52 -17.21 -12.60 11.19
C ASN A 52 -16.09 -12.54 12.22
N GLU A 53 -14.89 -12.96 11.90
CA GLU A 53 -13.75 -12.76 12.77
C GLU A 53 -13.23 -11.33 12.65
N LEU A 54 -12.77 -10.79 13.77
CA LEU A 54 -12.08 -9.51 13.76
C LEU A 54 -10.64 -9.72 13.35
N VAL A 55 -10.24 -9.03 12.29
CA VAL A 55 -8.87 -9.05 11.81
C VAL A 55 -8.32 -7.63 11.77
N SER A 56 -7.02 -7.51 11.91
CA SER A 56 -6.33 -6.23 11.76
C SER A 56 -5.38 -6.32 10.58
N ALA A 57 -5.30 -5.23 9.83
CA ALA A 57 -4.37 -5.11 8.73
C ALA A 57 -3.35 -4.01 9.04
N SER A 58 -2.10 -4.26 8.70
CA SER A 58 -1.02 -3.31 8.91
C SER A 58 -0.29 -3.03 7.61
N ALA A 59 0.45 -1.93 7.60
CA ALA A 59 1.30 -1.56 6.47
C ALA A 59 2.54 -0.85 7.02
N GLU A 60 3.69 -1.16 6.43
CA GLU A 60 4.91 -0.41 6.70
C GLU A 60 5.69 -0.22 5.41
N VAL A 61 6.38 0.90 5.29
CA VAL A 61 7.25 1.19 4.16
C VAL A 61 8.59 0.54 4.43
N VAL A 62 9.02 -0.36 3.55
CA VAL A 62 10.29 -1.08 3.71
C VAL A 62 11.36 -0.63 2.73
N LYS A 63 10.98 0.01 1.63
CA LYS A 63 11.94 0.52 0.65
C LYS A 63 11.33 1.67 -0.13
N ILE A 64 12.13 2.70 -0.38
CA ILE A 64 11.75 3.83 -1.22
C ILE A 64 12.75 3.92 -2.36
N GLY A 65 12.25 3.80 -3.61
CA GLY A 65 13.04 3.97 -4.82
C GLY A 65 12.78 5.32 -5.46
N ARG A 66 13.36 5.55 -6.62
CA ARG A 66 13.17 6.81 -7.36
C ARG A 66 11.76 6.99 -7.87
N ALA A 67 11.12 5.88 -8.25
CA ALA A 67 9.77 5.88 -8.80
C ALA A 67 8.93 4.76 -8.22
N SER A 68 9.27 4.30 -7.01
CA SER A 68 8.54 3.19 -6.38
C SER A 68 8.62 3.23 -4.88
N VAL A 69 7.64 2.60 -4.25
CA VAL A 69 7.60 2.38 -2.80
C VAL A 69 7.21 0.94 -2.57
N VAL A 70 7.94 0.25 -1.70
CA VAL A 70 7.62 -1.12 -1.31
C VAL A 70 7.03 -1.12 0.09
N PHE A 71 5.87 -1.72 0.22
CA PHE A 71 5.18 -1.90 1.50
C PHE A 71 5.22 -3.36 1.90
N ARG A 72 5.42 -3.62 3.19
CA ARG A 72 5.14 -4.91 3.78
C ARG A 72 3.86 -4.78 4.57
N GLN A 73 2.96 -5.72 4.35
CA GLN A 73 1.64 -5.69 4.95
C GLN A 73 1.29 -7.04 5.56
N CYS A 74 0.51 -7.00 6.63
CA CYS A 74 0.08 -8.21 7.32
C CYS A 74 -1.40 -8.10 7.66
N VAL A 75 -2.07 -9.25 7.67
CA VAL A 75 -3.41 -9.38 8.23
C VAL A 75 -3.31 -10.37 9.37
N GLU A 76 -3.74 -9.97 10.55
CA GLU A 76 -3.61 -10.75 11.78
C GLU A 76 -4.94 -10.89 12.49
N ARG A 77 -5.03 -11.95 13.29
CA ARG A 77 -6.16 -12.21 14.18
C ARG A 77 -5.58 -12.62 15.53
N ASP A 78 -5.84 -11.81 16.56
CA ASP A 78 -5.35 -12.09 17.92
C ASP A 78 -3.84 -12.37 18.00
N GLY A 79 -3.05 -11.61 17.23
CA GLY A 79 -1.61 -11.79 17.16
C GLY A 79 -1.14 -12.92 16.26
N GLU A 80 -2.07 -13.65 15.65
CA GLU A 80 -1.74 -14.73 14.71
C GLU A 80 -1.68 -14.19 13.29
N LEU A 81 -0.57 -14.44 12.61
CA LEU A 81 -0.38 -14.01 11.22
C LEU A 81 -1.20 -14.88 10.28
N LEU A 82 -2.15 -14.27 9.57
CA LEU A 82 -2.99 -14.96 8.61
C LEU A 82 -2.45 -14.80 7.19
N VAL A 83 -2.07 -13.57 6.84
CA VAL A 83 -1.59 -13.22 5.50
C VAL A 83 -0.45 -12.23 5.64
N GLU A 84 0.59 -12.42 4.85
CA GLU A 84 1.59 -11.38 4.68
C GLU A 84 1.77 -11.08 3.19
N ALA A 85 2.10 -9.84 2.89
CA ALA A 85 2.24 -9.40 1.50
C ALA A 85 3.36 -8.39 1.37
N GLU A 86 3.93 -8.37 0.18
CA GLU A 86 4.82 -7.31 -0.24
C GLU A 86 4.22 -6.67 -1.47
N VAL A 87 3.98 -5.36 -1.39
CA VAL A 87 3.33 -4.60 -2.44
C VAL A 87 4.29 -3.53 -2.94
N THR A 88 4.58 -3.54 -4.23
CA THR A 88 5.37 -2.48 -4.85
C THR A 88 4.42 -1.56 -5.60
N LEU A 89 4.39 -0.30 -5.19
CA LEU A 89 3.66 0.75 -5.88
C LEU A 89 4.62 1.53 -6.75
N ALA A 90 4.32 1.63 -8.03
CA ALA A 90 5.06 2.49 -8.94
C ALA A 90 4.43 3.87 -8.93
N ILE A 91 5.27 4.89 -9.09
CA ILE A 91 4.80 6.26 -9.27
C ILE A 91 4.84 6.54 -10.75
N VAL A 92 3.71 6.92 -11.31
CA VAL A 92 3.58 7.13 -12.74
C VAL A 92 3.03 8.51 -13.03
N ASP A 93 3.40 9.04 -14.18
CA ASP A 93 2.83 10.26 -14.71
C ASP A 93 1.36 10.01 -15.08
N ARG A 94 0.47 10.81 -14.54
CA ARG A 94 -0.97 10.64 -14.70
C ARG A 94 -1.42 10.69 -16.16
N GLY A 95 -0.81 11.55 -16.96
CA GLY A 95 -1.19 11.70 -18.35
C GLY A 95 -0.60 10.65 -19.27
N ARG A 96 0.63 10.26 -19.03
CA ARG A 96 1.38 9.34 -19.91
C ARG A 96 1.44 7.91 -19.40
N MET A 97 1.13 7.68 -18.14
CA MET A 97 1.23 6.38 -17.47
C MET A 97 2.63 5.78 -17.55
N LYS A 98 3.65 6.65 -17.57
CA LYS A 98 5.06 6.27 -17.56
C LYS A 98 5.65 6.51 -16.18
N PRO A 99 6.73 5.80 -15.81
CA PRO A 99 7.39 6.05 -14.52
C PRO A 99 7.70 7.53 -14.34
N ALA A 100 7.40 8.04 -13.16
CA ALA A 100 7.66 9.42 -12.79
C ALA A 100 8.49 9.43 -11.52
N ARG A 101 9.33 10.46 -11.39
CA ARG A 101 10.16 10.61 -10.20
C ARG A 101 9.27 10.91 -8.99
N MET A 102 9.60 10.32 -7.87
CA MET A 102 8.89 10.56 -6.63
C MET A 102 9.02 12.04 -6.20
N PRO A 103 7.91 12.73 -5.94
CA PRO A 103 7.97 14.08 -5.38
C PRO A 103 8.71 14.10 -4.05
N THR A 104 9.51 15.13 -3.81
CA THR A 104 10.31 15.24 -2.59
C THR A 104 9.44 15.23 -1.33
N GLU A 105 8.31 15.91 -1.35
CA GLU A 105 7.39 15.95 -0.21
C GLU A 105 6.83 14.57 0.12
N LEU A 106 6.60 13.73 -0.90
CA LEU A 106 6.12 12.37 -0.69
C LEU A 106 7.22 11.50 -0.07
N GLU A 107 8.43 11.59 -0.60
CA GLU A 107 9.56 10.85 -0.06
C GLU A 107 9.80 11.20 1.41
N GLN A 108 9.76 12.49 1.74
CA GLN A 108 9.95 12.94 3.13
C GLN A 108 8.83 12.42 4.04
N ALA A 109 7.60 12.40 3.57
CA ALA A 109 6.47 11.92 4.35
C ALA A 109 6.55 10.42 4.64
N LEU A 110 7.15 9.66 3.74
CA LEU A 110 7.25 8.20 3.86
C LEU A 110 8.48 7.72 4.62
N ARG A 111 9.43 8.60 4.87
CA ARG A 111 10.63 8.25 5.64
C ARG A 111 10.40 8.21 7.13
#